data_c054e703ca6e664eb4452e99a87e9e5d
#
_entry.id   c054e703ca6e664eb4452e99a87e9e5d
#
_cell.length_a   1.000
_cell.length_b   1.000
_cell.length_c   1.000
_cell.angle_alpha   90.00
_cell.angle_beta   90.00
_cell.angle_gamma   90.00
#
_symmetry.space_group_name_H-M   'P 1'
#
loop_
_entity.id
_entity.type
_entity.pdbx_description
1 polymer ?
#
loop_
_entity_poly.entity_id
_entity_poly.type
_entity_poly.pdbx_seq_one_letter_code
_entity_poly.pdbx_strand_id
1 'polypeptide(L)'
;MNTVVLRETHGKVGLIRINRPEAMNALNDAVADGIAAAVDAFEADESIGCIVLTGNEKAFAAGADISVMRQSSFDYMHAYKTDFVTRNWERIRTARKPVIAAVAGYALGGGCEFAMMCDMIYAAENAKFGQPEIKIGTLPGAGG
;
A
#
# COMPACT_ATOMS: atom_id res chain seq x y z
N MET A 1 -16.27 -13.67 -0.39
CA MET A 1 -14.85 -13.33 -0.65
C MET A 1 -14.47 -12.22 0.30
N ASN A 2 -13.42 -12.40 1.11
CA ASN A 2 -12.97 -11.31 1.97
C ASN A 2 -12.36 -10.20 1.09
N THR A 3 -12.89 -8.98 1.24
CA THR A 3 -12.37 -7.81 0.52
C THR A 3 -11.02 -7.44 1.12
N VAL A 4 -9.94 -7.47 0.31
CA VAL A 4 -8.56 -7.22 0.75
C VAL A 4 -8.26 -5.76 1.06
N VAL A 5 -9.14 -4.85 0.62
CA VAL A 5 -9.10 -3.41 0.93
C VAL A 5 -10.50 -2.97 1.32
N LEU A 6 -10.63 -2.36 2.48
CA LEU A 6 -11.88 -1.80 2.98
C LEU A 6 -11.90 -0.29 2.73
N ARG A 7 -13.08 0.26 2.44
CA ARG A 7 -13.34 1.69 2.33
C ARG A 7 -14.36 2.12 3.35
N GLU A 8 -14.05 3.15 4.09
CA GLU A 8 -14.92 3.76 5.09
C GLU A 8 -14.94 5.28 4.89
N THR A 9 -16.01 5.94 5.29
CA THR A 9 -16.10 7.41 5.25
C THR A 9 -16.39 7.92 6.66
N HIS A 10 -15.58 8.85 7.11
CA HIS A 10 -15.71 9.50 8.41
C HIS A 10 -15.77 11.03 8.23
N GLY A 11 -16.98 11.57 8.13
CA GLY A 11 -17.18 12.97 7.78
C GLY A 11 -16.57 13.30 6.41
N LYS A 12 -15.54 14.15 6.37
CA LYS A 12 -14.82 14.51 5.13
C LYS A 12 -13.57 13.67 4.87
N VAL A 13 -13.37 12.59 5.60
CA VAL A 13 -12.20 11.70 5.49
C VAL A 13 -12.59 10.39 4.84
N GLY A 14 -11.93 10.05 3.73
CA GLY A 14 -11.98 8.72 3.13
C GLY A 14 -10.92 7.83 3.78
N LEU A 15 -11.30 6.73 4.43
CA LEU A 15 -10.39 5.78 5.03
C LEU A 15 -10.24 4.55 4.15
N ILE A 16 -9.00 4.24 3.78
CA ILE A 16 -8.60 3.02 3.07
C ILE A 16 -7.85 2.12 4.05
N ARG A 17 -8.37 0.92 4.26
CA ARG A 17 -7.73 -0.05 5.16
C ARG A 17 -7.30 -1.29 4.40
N ILE A 18 -6.01 -1.63 4.47
CA ILE A 18 -5.50 -2.92 3.99
C ILE A 18 -6.00 -4.01 4.93
N ASN A 19 -6.64 -5.04 4.39
CA ASN A 19 -7.35 -6.06 5.16
C ASN A 19 -6.92 -7.48 4.74
N ARG A 20 -5.66 -7.81 4.99
CA ARG A 20 -5.06 -9.15 4.86
C ARG A 20 -4.28 -9.51 6.13
N PRO A 21 -4.94 -9.55 7.31
CA PRO A 21 -4.26 -9.76 8.58
C PRO A 21 -3.51 -11.10 8.66
N GLU A 22 -3.98 -12.13 7.98
CA GLU A 22 -3.36 -13.46 7.89
C GLU A 22 -2.00 -13.44 7.18
N ALA A 23 -1.78 -12.47 6.30
CA ALA A 23 -0.53 -12.25 5.56
C ALA A 23 0.20 -10.99 6.03
N MET A 24 -0.05 -10.49 7.24
CA MET A 24 0.53 -9.24 7.75
C MET A 24 0.35 -8.06 6.79
N ASN A 25 -0.78 -8.01 6.09
CA ASN A 25 -1.11 -7.01 5.07
C ASN A 25 -0.10 -6.95 3.91
N ALA A 26 0.53 -8.09 3.57
CA ALA A 26 1.44 -8.17 2.43
C ALA A 26 0.75 -7.72 1.13
N LEU A 27 1.50 -6.98 0.32
CA LEU A 27 1.03 -6.32 -0.89
C LEU A 27 1.12 -7.27 -2.09
N ASN A 28 0.02 -7.38 -2.81
CA ASN A 28 -0.09 -8.05 -4.10
C ASN A 28 -0.96 -7.20 -5.03
N ASP A 29 -1.15 -7.63 -6.27
CA ASP A 29 -1.92 -6.89 -7.27
C ASP A 29 -3.34 -6.56 -6.79
N ALA A 30 -4.01 -7.50 -6.11
CA ALA A 30 -5.36 -7.27 -5.60
C ALA A 30 -5.42 -6.15 -4.55
N VAL A 31 -4.38 -6.03 -3.71
CA VAL A 31 -4.26 -4.93 -2.75
C VAL A 31 -3.97 -3.61 -3.46
N ALA A 32 -3.01 -3.61 -4.41
CA ALA A 32 -2.66 -2.42 -5.17
C ALA A 32 -3.86 -1.90 -5.99
N ASP A 33 -4.56 -2.80 -6.69
CA ASP A 33 -5.78 -2.49 -7.46
C ASP A 33 -6.88 -1.96 -6.53
N GLY A 34 -7.06 -2.58 -5.36
CA GLY A 34 -8.05 -2.17 -4.38
C GLY A 34 -7.77 -0.77 -3.81
N ILE A 35 -6.51 -0.46 -3.52
CA ILE A 35 -6.09 0.88 -3.06
C ILE A 35 -6.31 1.91 -4.18
N ALA A 36 -5.87 1.62 -5.40
CA ALA A 36 -6.04 2.51 -6.54
C ALA A 36 -7.53 2.83 -6.79
N ALA A 37 -8.38 1.81 -6.81
CA ALA A 37 -9.83 1.99 -6.97
C ALA A 37 -10.46 2.79 -5.81
N ALA A 38 -9.95 2.63 -4.59
CA ALA A 38 -10.42 3.38 -3.44
C ALA A 38 -10.00 4.86 -3.53
N VAL A 39 -8.77 5.14 -3.95
CA VAL A 39 -8.28 6.51 -4.18
C VAL A 39 -9.12 7.17 -5.26
N ASP A 40 -9.36 6.50 -6.40
CA ASP A 40 -10.18 7.06 -7.49
C ASP A 40 -11.61 7.40 -7.03
N ALA A 41 -12.22 6.51 -6.25
CA ALA A 41 -13.55 6.74 -5.72
C ALA A 41 -13.60 7.94 -4.76
N PHE A 42 -12.61 8.08 -3.87
CA PHE A 42 -12.54 9.23 -2.96
C PHE A 42 -12.15 10.53 -3.66
N GLU A 43 -11.36 10.46 -4.73
CA GLU A 43 -11.06 11.62 -5.56
C GLU A 43 -12.30 12.16 -6.29
N ALA A 44 -13.17 11.27 -6.77
CA ALA A 44 -14.40 11.63 -7.46
C ALA A 44 -15.50 12.16 -6.51
N ASP A 45 -15.41 11.87 -5.21
CA ASP A 45 -16.41 12.31 -4.22
C ASP A 45 -16.05 13.70 -3.67
N GLU A 46 -16.82 14.72 -4.08
CA GLU A 46 -16.61 16.12 -3.64
C GLU A 46 -16.77 16.31 -2.13
N SER A 47 -17.46 15.42 -1.43
CA SER A 47 -17.62 15.50 0.02
C SER A 47 -16.36 15.10 0.79
N ILE A 48 -15.42 14.38 0.15
CA ILE A 48 -14.16 13.94 0.76
C ILE A 48 -13.07 15.00 0.55
N GLY A 49 -12.46 15.44 1.63
CA GLY A 49 -11.38 16.42 1.63
C GLY A 49 -9.97 15.84 1.72
N CYS A 50 -9.82 14.65 2.32
CA CYS A 50 -8.54 13.95 2.43
C CYS A 50 -8.75 12.44 2.53
N ILE A 51 -7.67 11.69 2.30
CA ILE A 51 -7.65 10.23 2.33
C ILE A 51 -6.69 9.78 3.41
N VAL A 52 -7.05 8.76 4.19
CA VAL A 52 -6.18 8.09 5.15
C VAL A 52 -5.98 6.66 4.70
N LEU A 53 -4.72 6.24 4.54
CA LEU A 53 -4.34 4.85 4.27
C LEU A 53 -3.81 4.22 5.55
N THR A 54 -4.31 3.05 5.92
CA THR A 54 -3.91 2.33 7.13
C THR A 54 -3.95 0.82 6.95
N GLY A 55 -3.38 0.10 7.90
CA GLY A 55 -3.50 -1.34 8.07
C GLY A 55 -4.22 -1.72 9.37
N ASN A 56 -3.54 -2.48 10.21
CA ASN A 56 -3.98 -2.84 11.55
C ASN A 56 -2.85 -2.61 12.59
N GLU A 57 -3.12 -2.88 13.85
CA GLU A 57 -2.16 -2.66 14.95
C GLU A 57 -0.85 -3.46 14.81
N LYS A 58 -0.86 -4.61 14.10
CA LYS A 58 0.31 -5.48 13.92
C LYS A 58 1.12 -5.09 12.69
N ALA A 59 0.45 -4.66 11.62
CA ALA A 59 1.08 -4.29 10.38
C ALA A 59 0.26 -3.26 9.60
N PHE A 60 0.92 -2.20 9.20
CA PHE A 60 0.47 -1.36 8.10
C PHE A 60 0.52 -2.18 6.80
N ALA A 61 1.71 -2.62 6.41
CA ALA A 61 1.97 -3.60 5.34
C ALA A 61 3.39 -4.17 5.49
N ALA A 62 3.54 -5.49 5.49
CA ALA A 62 4.83 -6.15 5.73
C ALA A 62 5.69 -6.35 4.46
N GLY A 63 5.36 -5.67 3.36
CA GLY A 63 6.08 -5.72 2.09
C GLY A 63 5.34 -6.47 1.00
N ALA A 64 6.02 -6.73 -0.12
CA ALA A 64 5.48 -7.50 -1.22
C ALA A 64 5.17 -8.95 -0.80
N ASP A 65 4.12 -9.52 -1.35
CA ASP A 65 3.75 -10.92 -1.08
C ASP A 65 4.72 -11.87 -1.79
N ILE A 66 5.72 -12.35 -1.03
CA ILE A 66 6.77 -13.24 -1.53
C ILE A 66 6.20 -14.54 -2.10
N SER A 67 5.05 -15.01 -1.64
CA SER A 67 4.42 -16.23 -2.16
C SER A 67 3.99 -16.05 -3.62
N VAL A 68 3.49 -14.86 -3.97
CA VAL A 68 3.15 -14.49 -5.34
C VAL A 68 4.40 -14.34 -6.21
N MET A 69 5.44 -13.69 -5.67
CA MET A 69 6.73 -13.54 -6.37
C MET A 69 7.40 -14.90 -6.71
N ARG A 70 7.20 -15.91 -5.86
CA ARG A 70 7.74 -17.27 -6.11
C ARG A 70 6.97 -18.06 -7.17
N GLN A 71 5.67 -17.77 -7.36
CA GLN A 71 4.80 -18.48 -8.30
C GLN A 71 4.87 -17.91 -9.72
N SER A 72 5.07 -16.62 -9.84
CA SER A 72 5.34 -15.99 -11.12
C SER A 72 6.83 -16.11 -11.42
N SER A 73 7.19 -16.52 -12.63
CA SER A 73 8.56 -16.31 -13.15
C SER A 73 8.76 -14.78 -13.23
N PHE A 74 9.11 -14.20 -12.09
CA PHE A 74 9.27 -12.77 -11.92
C PHE A 74 10.60 -12.37 -12.55
N ASP A 75 10.64 -12.47 -13.89
CA ASP A 75 11.76 -11.93 -14.63
C ASP A 75 11.53 -10.42 -14.89
N TYR A 76 12.63 -9.75 -15.18
CA TYR A 76 12.63 -8.34 -15.54
C TYR A 76 11.61 -8.01 -16.65
N MET A 77 11.49 -8.90 -17.64
CA MET A 77 10.60 -8.71 -18.80
C MET A 77 9.14 -8.80 -18.41
N HIS A 78 8.77 -9.64 -17.43
CA HIS A 78 7.42 -9.70 -16.92
C HIS A 78 7.07 -8.41 -16.19
N ALA A 79 7.91 -7.97 -15.24
CA ALA A 79 7.70 -6.73 -14.49
C ALA A 79 7.61 -5.51 -15.42
N TYR A 80 8.48 -5.42 -16.44
CA TYR A 80 8.49 -4.34 -17.41
C TYR A 80 7.23 -4.32 -18.31
N LYS A 81 6.80 -5.48 -18.82
CA LYS A 81 5.63 -5.59 -19.70
C LYS A 81 4.31 -5.40 -18.99
N THR A 82 4.21 -5.77 -17.73
CA THR A 82 2.98 -5.63 -16.94
C THR A 82 2.83 -4.27 -16.30
N ASP A 83 3.87 -3.44 -16.39
CA ASP A 83 3.91 -2.11 -15.77
C ASP A 83 3.53 -2.16 -14.27
N PHE A 84 4.06 -3.18 -13.61
CA PHE A 84 3.65 -3.65 -12.30
C PHE A 84 3.68 -2.55 -11.21
N VAL A 85 4.70 -1.70 -11.22
CA VAL A 85 4.84 -0.63 -10.23
C VAL A 85 4.04 0.61 -10.62
N THR A 86 4.17 1.07 -11.86
CA THR A 86 3.59 2.34 -12.31
C THR A 86 2.08 2.31 -12.44
N ARG A 87 1.50 1.16 -12.83
CA ARG A 87 0.07 1.07 -13.12
C ARG A 87 -0.82 1.36 -11.92
N ASN A 88 -0.55 0.75 -10.76
CA ASN A 88 -1.43 0.83 -9.60
C ASN A 88 -0.72 1.23 -8.31
N TRP A 89 0.56 0.86 -8.15
CA TRP A 89 1.32 1.17 -6.94
C TRP A 89 1.57 2.66 -6.80
N GLU A 90 1.80 3.37 -7.90
CA GLU A 90 2.05 4.82 -7.89
C GLU A 90 0.77 5.66 -7.83
N ARG A 91 -0.43 5.05 -7.81
CA ARG A 91 -1.69 5.80 -7.81
C ARG A 91 -1.82 6.74 -6.59
N ILE A 92 -1.24 6.38 -5.46
CA ILE A 92 -1.19 7.23 -4.26
C ILE A 92 -0.47 8.54 -4.57
N ARG A 93 0.69 8.49 -5.25
CA ARG A 93 1.48 9.68 -5.61
C ARG A 93 0.77 10.66 -6.54
N THR A 94 -0.16 10.18 -7.33
CA THR A 94 -0.89 10.98 -8.32
C THR A 94 -2.24 11.46 -7.80
N ALA A 95 -2.57 11.17 -6.55
CA ALA A 95 -3.77 11.68 -5.89
C ALA A 95 -3.70 13.20 -5.77
N ARG A 96 -4.83 13.87 -6.01
CA ARG A 96 -4.95 15.34 -5.91
C ARG A 96 -5.39 15.77 -4.51
N LYS A 97 -6.08 14.90 -3.78
CA LYS A 97 -6.43 15.11 -2.37
C LYS A 97 -5.27 14.62 -1.51
N PRO A 98 -5.02 15.28 -0.36
CA PRO A 98 -4.00 14.82 0.58
C PRO A 98 -4.21 13.37 0.99
N VAL A 99 -3.15 12.56 0.93
CA VAL A 99 -3.13 11.17 1.38
C VAL A 99 -2.22 11.06 2.59
N ILE A 100 -2.75 10.54 3.69
CA ILE A 100 -2.06 10.43 4.97
C ILE A 100 -1.90 8.95 5.31
N ALA A 101 -0.67 8.49 5.53
CA ALA A 101 -0.43 7.15 6.05
C ALA A 101 -0.58 7.14 7.58
N ALA A 102 -1.50 6.33 8.11
CA ALA A 102 -1.60 6.04 9.54
C ALA A 102 -0.97 4.67 9.80
N VAL A 103 0.26 4.69 10.32
CA VAL A 103 1.13 3.51 10.42
C VAL A 103 1.20 2.99 11.83
N ALA A 104 0.77 1.75 12.04
CA ALA A 104 1.02 0.98 13.26
C ALA A 104 1.69 -0.36 12.89
N GLY A 105 2.51 -0.90 13.79
CA GLY A 105 3.23 -2.15 13.57
C GLY A 105 4.21 -2.07 12.40
N TYR A 106 4.28 -3.12 11.61
CA TYR A 106 5.28 -3.25 10.54
C TYR A 106 4.88 -2.48 9.28
N ALA A 107 5.78 -1.63 8.78
CA ALA A 107 5.76 -1.02 7.45
C ALA A 107 7.10 -1.34 6.78
N LEU A 108 7.20 -2.47 6.07
CA LEU A 108 8.45 -3.02 5.57
C LEU A 108 8.44 -3.12 4.04
N GLY A 109 9.60 -2.90 3.41
CA GLY A 109 9.76 -2.98 1.97
C GLY A 109 8.71 -2.16 1.23
N GLY A 110 7.97 -2.76 0.31
CA GLY A 110 6.87 -2.11 -0.40
C GLY A 110 5.84 -1.46 0.52
N GLY A 111 5.63 -1.97 1.74
CA GLY A 111 4.76 -1.33 2.73
C GLY A 111 5.33 -0.02 3.27
N CYS A 112 6.64 0.04 3.46
CA CYS A 112 7.35 1.28 3.81
C CYS A 112 7.30 2.26 2.63
N GLU A 113 7.48 1.78 1.40
CA GLU A 113 7.40 2.58 0.18
C GLU A 113 6.00 3.19 -0.01
N PHE A 114 4.93 2.42 0.24
CA PHE A 114 3.55 2.94 0.23
C PHE A 114 3.33 4.05 1.26
N ALA A 115 3.86 3.89 2.48
CA ALA A 115 3.78 4.94 3.48
C ALA A 115 4.54 6.21 3.02
N MET A 116 5.72 6.05 2.42
CA MET A 116 6.53 7.17 1.90
C MET A 116 5.92 7.84 0.67
N MET A 117 5.06 7.17 -0.10
CA MET A 117 4.32 7.76 -1.22
C MET A 117 3.20 8.69 -0.77
N CYS A 118 2.77 8.59 0.48
CA CYS A 118 1.77 9.49 1.05
C CYS A 118 2.36 10.87 1.35
N ASP A 119 1.52 11.90 1.43
CA ASP A 119 1.95 13.26 1.71
C ASP A 119 2.45 13.45 3.15
N MET A 120 1.90 12.68 4.08
CA MET A 120 2.28 12.68 5.50
C MET A 120 2.19 11.28 6.09
N ILE A 121 3.01 11.04 7.13
CA ILE A 121 2.97 9.81 7.93
C ILE A 121 2.69 10.16 9.39
N TYR A 122 1.63 9.57 9.94
CA TYR A 122 1.42 9.50 11.37
C TYR A 122 1.78 8.09 11.86
N ALA A 123 2.81 7.99 12.67
CA ALA A 123 3.33 6.73 13.18
C ALA A 123 2.91 6.51 14.64
N ALA A 124 2.34 5.36 14.93
CA ALA A 124 2.13 4.90 16.30
C ALA A 124 3.48 4.55 16.96
N GLU A 125 3.53 4.52 18.29
CA GLU A 125 4.75 4.19 19.04
C GLU A 125 5.33 2.80 18.69
N ASN A 126 4.47 1.87 18.28
CA ASN A 126 4.88 0.52 17.88
C ASN A 126 5.24 0.41 16.40
N ALA A 127 5.22 1.50 15.63
CA ALA A 127 5.53 1.48 14.21
C ALA A 127 7.00 1.12 13.95
N LYS A 128 7.22 0.23 12.98
CA LYS A 128 8.55 -0.24 12.58
C LYS A 128 8.69 -0.13 11.08
N PHE A 129 9.56 0.77 10.65
CA PHE A 129 9.87 1.01 9.24
C PHE A 129 11.17 0.32 8.84
N GLY A 130 11.27 -0.12 7.60
CA GLY A 130 12.50 -0.70 7.06
C GLY A 130 12.40 -1.14 5.62
N GLN A 131 13.57 -1.27 4.98
CA GLN A 131 13.74 -1.77 3.61
C GLN A 131 14.58 -3.07 3.66
N PRO A 132 13.95 -4.24 3.95
CA PRO A 132 14.67 -5.49 4.14
C PRO A 132 15.00 -6.24 2.83
N GLU A 133 14.80 -5.63 1.66
CA GLU A 133 14.95 -6.22 0.34
C GLU A 133 16.30 -6.90 0.13
N ILE A 134 17.37 -6.34 0.70
CA ILE A 134 18.71 -6.92 0.65
C ILE A 134 18.77 -8.34 1.24
N LYS A 135 17.89 -8.67 2.21
CA LYS A 135 17.83 -10.01 2.81
C LYS A 135 17.32 -11.09 1.85
N ILE A 136 16.63 -10.69 0.80
CA ILE A 136 16.11 -11.58 -0.25
C ILE A 136 16.81 -11.34 -1.60
N GLY A 137 17.90 -10.56 -1.61
CA GLY A 137 18.74 -10.34 -2.80
C GLY A 137 18.13 -9.41 -3.84
N THR A 138 17.22 -8.51 -3.43
CA THR A 138 16.61 -7.50 -4.31
C THR A 138 16.89 -6.07 -3.82
N LEU A 139 16.53 -5.10 -4.64
CA LEU A 139 16.53 -3.68 -4.29
C LEU A 139 15.08 -3.21 -4.06
N PRO A 140 14.87 -2.13 -3.27
CA PRO A 140 13.59 -1.44 -3.23
C PRO A 140 13.16 -1.03 -4.64
N GLY A 141 11.90 -1.30 -5.01
CA GLY A 141 11.41 -1.13 -6.39
C GLY A 141 10.43 0.02 -6.58
N ALA A 142 9.91 0.59 -5.50
CA ALA A 142 8.84 1.58 -5.56
C ALA A 142 9.23 2.92 -4.87
N GLY A 143 10.52 3.22 -4.74
CA GLY A 143 11.03 4.51 -4.27
C GLY A 143 11.76 4.47 -2.93
N GLY A 144 11.98 3.31 -2.37
CA GLY A 144 12.70 3.10 -1.11
C GLY A 144 14.22 3.21 -1.21
#